data_c2e565762e84ca77589f233cd4f6b8eb
#
_entry.id   c2e565762e84ca77589f233cd4f6b8eb
#
_cell.length_a   1.000
_cell.length_b   1.000
_cell.length_c   1.000
_cell.angle_alpha   90.00
_cell.angle_beta   90.00
_cell.angle_gamma   90.00
#
_symmetry.space_group_name_H-M   'P 1'
#
loop_
_entity.id
_entity.type
_entity.pdbx_description
1 polymer ?
#
loop_
_entity_poly.entity_id
_entity_poly.type
_entity_poly.pdbx_seq_one_letter_code
_entity_poly.pdbx_strand_id
1 'polypeptide(L)'
;MSVPAAFDYHPATSVDEAIALLQQYGDDAKLLAGGHSLLPTMKLRLAQPAHLIDLGKISGLSYIRDDGDAVAVGAMTRYVDIERSDLIKQYFALLPEGVDLIGDQQVRNMGTIGGSIAHSDPAADTPGMVLALKADIVAKGPGGVRTIKADDFFMDLMQTALKPDEVITEIRFPKPPAHSGSAYTKLANKASHYAVVGCAAVMTFDDDGTCTAASVVITGASVKPTRASAVEAGLVGKRGQGGSEGGIGGVLHRIEGAFAGENKLDDDAIADAASHAADGMELVSDIHGSKEYRGQMAAVMARRAIAAAIERAS
;
A
#
# COMPACT_ATOMS: atom_id res chain seq x y z
N MET A 1 -28.29 -18.20 4.71
CA MET A 1 -26.98 -17.76 5.26
C MET A 1 -26.04 -18.95 5.15
N SER A 2 -24.89 -18.80 4.46
CA SER A 2 -23.88 -19.84 4.47
C SER A 2 -23.12 -19.81 5.81
N VAL A 3 -23.06 -20.98 6.45
CA VAL A 3 -22.36 -21.15 7.73
C VAL A 3 -20.97 -21.73 7.43
N PRO A 4 -19.89 -21.25 8.04
CA PRO A 4 -18.56 -21.86 7.93
C PRO A 4 -18.58 -23.35 8.31
N ALA A 5 -17.57 -24.11 7.88
CA ALA A 5 -17.29 -25.40 8.48
C ALA A 5 -17.02 -25.23 9.98
N ALA A 6 -17.17 -26.30 10.75
CA ALA A 6 -16.83 -26.28 12.18
C ALA A 6 -15.33 -26.01 12.36
N PHE A 7 -14.96 -25.25 13.38
CA PHE A 7 -13.58 -24.95 13.74
C PHE A 7 -13.47 -24.76 15.25
N ASP A 8 -12.29 -24.98 15.79
CA ASP A 8 -11.93 -24.65 17.16
C ASP A 8 -11.39 -23.22 17.23
N TYR A 9 -11.84 -22.45 18.22
CA TYR A 9 -11.48 -21.06 18.40
C TYR A 9 -10.49 -20.86 19.54
N HIS A 10 -9.33 -20.24 19.25
CA HIS A 10 -8.21 -20.03 20.16
C HIS A 10 -7.91 -18.51 20.29
N PRO A 11 -8.41 -17.84 21.34
CA PRO A 11 -8.07 -16.43 21.56
C PRO A 11 -6.68 -16.32 22.18
N ALA A 12 -5.66 -15.98 21.36
CA ALA A 12 -4.31 -15.77 21.82
C ALA A 12 -4.17 -14.47 22.62
N THR A 13 -3.42 -14.52 23.72
CA THR A 13 -3.15 -13.37 24.60
C THR A 13 -1.76 -12.76 24.39
N SER A 14 -0.91 -13.45 23.64
CA SER A 14 0.43 -12.97 23.25
C SER A 14 0.80 -13.46 21.85
N VAL A 15 1.77 -12.79 21.22
CA VAL A 15 2.33 -13.20 19.93
C VAL A 15 3.01 -14.58 20.05
N ASP A 16 3.68 -14.86 21.17
CA ASP A 16 4.34 -16.14 21.41
C ASP A 16 3.33 -17.27 21.51
N GLU A 17 2.18 -17.03 22.15
CA GLU A 17 1.08 -18.02 22.18
C GLU A 17 0.51 -18.27 20.78
N ALA A 18 0.29 -17.21 19.98
CA ALA A 18 -0.16 -17.36 18.60
C ALA A 18 0.82 -18.17 17.75
N ILE A 19 2.13 -17.93 17.90
CA ILE A 19 3.18 -18.71 17.23
C ILE A 19 3.16 -20.17 17.68
N ALA A 20 3.05 -20.43 18.98
CA ALA A 20 2.98 -21.80 19.51
C ALA A 20 1.78 -22.58 18.96
N LEU A 21 0.61 -21.92 18.86
CA LEU A 21 -0.59 -22.51 18.26
C LEU A 21 -0.43 -22.75 16.74
N LEU A 22 0.22 -21.84 16.00
CA LEU A 22 0.58 -22.07 14.60
C LEU A 22 1.48 -23.29 14.43
N GLN A 23 2.49 -23.45 15.29
CA GLN A 23 3.37 -24.62 15.27
C GLN A 23 2.64 -25.92 15.65
N GLN A 24 1.71 -25.83 16.59
CA GLN A 24 0.93 -26.99 17.04
C GLN A 24 -0.02 -27.52 15.97
N TYR A 25 -0.69 -26.62 15.25
CA TYR A 25 -1.76 -26.98 14.32
C TYR A 25 -1.37 -26.88 12.84
N GLY A 26 -0.24 -26.23 12.53
CA GLY A 26 0.31 -26.15 11.17
C GLY A 26 -0.69 -25.60 10.16
N ASP A 27 -0.84 -26.28 9.04
CA ASP A 27 -1.69 -25.87 7.91
C ASP A 27 -3.19 -25.86 8.23
N ASP A 28 -3.61 -26.58 9.28
CA ASP A 28 -5.00 -26.60 9.76
C ASP A 28 -5.39 -25.33 10.52
N ALA A 29 -4.43 -24.48 10.86
CA ALA A 29 -4.66 -23.21 11.55
C ALA A 29 -4.62 -22.02 10.63
N LYS A 30 -5.42 -20.98 10.97
CA LYS A 30 -5.33 -19.63 10.37
C LYS A 30 -5.43 -18.55 11.46
N LEU A 31 -4.62 -17.50 11.30
CA LEU A 31 -4.71 -16.32 12.13
C LEU A 31 -5.97 -15.51 11.78
N LEU A 32 -6.68 -15.06 12.79
CA LEU A 32 -7.78 -14.12 12.67
C LEU A 32 -7.36 -12.75 13.21
N ALA A 33 -7.31 -11.75 12.31
CA ALA A 33 -7.16 -10.35 12.65
C ALA A 33 -8.52 -9.64 12.54
N GLY A 34 -8.70 -8.71 11.60
CA GLY A 34 -9.98 -8.02 11.38
C GLY A 34 -11.11 -8.90 10.79
N GLY A 35 -10.79 -10.06 10.25
CA GLY A 35 -11.76 -11.06 9.77
C GLY A 35 -12.45 -10.73 8.45
N HIS A 36 -12.20 -9.57 7.83
CA HIS A 36 -12.98 -9.09 6.68
C HIS A 36 -12.60 -9.71 5.32
N SER A 37 -11.54 -10.51 5.27
CA SER A 37 -11.25 -11.43 4.15
C SER A 37 -11.50 -12.88 4.56
N LEU A 38 -10.96 -13.31 5.70
CA LEU A 38 -11.01 -14.71 6.13
C LEU A 38 -12.44 -15.19 6.41
N LEU A 39 -13.25 -14.43 7.17
CA LEU A 39 -14.59 -14.87 7.53
C LEU A 39 -15.54 -14.97 6.32
N PRO A 40 -15.58 -14.03 5.35
CA PRO A 40 -16.28 -14.22 4.08
C PRO A 40 -15.83 -15.47 3.32
N THR A 41 -14.52 -15.71 3.21
CA THR A 41 -13.95 -16.89 2.54
C THR A 41 -14.36 -18.19 3.24
N MET A 42 -14.37 -18.21 4.58
CA MET A 42 -14.88 -19.34 5.36
C MET A 42 -16.38 -19.55 5.18
N LYS A 43 -17.20 -18.50 5.15
CA LYS A 43 -18.64 -18.58 4.88
C LYS A 43 -18.95 -19.16 3.50
N LEU A 44 -18.12 -18.88 2.52
CA LEU A 44 -18.20 -19.46 1.18
C LEU A 44 -17.57 -20.85 1.09
N ARG A 45 -16.96 -21.35 2.17
CA ARG A 45 -16.23 -22.62 2.25
C ARG A 45 -15.05 -22.74 1.27
N LEU A 46 -14.50 -21.61 0.86
CA LEU A 46 -13.27 -21.54 0.06
C LEU A 46 -12.03 -21.73 0.95
N ALA A 47 -12.13 -21.38 2.25
CA ALA A 47 -11.17 -21.74 3.29
C ALA A 47 -11.91 -22.45 4.41
N GLN A 48 -11.34 -23.54 4.92
CA GLN A 48 -11.96 -24.36 5.98
C GLN A 48 -10.89 -24.75 7.03
N PRO A 49 -10.26 -23.77 7.72
CA PRO A 49 -9.31 -24.10 8.78
C PRO A 49 -10.02 -24.83 9.91
N ALA A 50 -9.38 -25.85 10.48
CA ALA A 50 -9.90 -26.53 11.65
C ALA A 50 -9.69 -25.72 12.94
N HIS A 51 -8.67 -24.83 12.94
CA HIS A 51 -8.32 -23.99 14.09
C HIS A 51 -8.21 -22.53 13.69
N LEU A 52 -8.87 -21.66 14.45
CA LEU A 52 -8.87 -20.20 14.22
C LEU A 52 -8.20 -19.52 15.42
N ILE A 53 -7.01 -18.95 15.20
CA ILE A 53 -6.21 -18.27 16.22
C ILE A 53 -6.49 -16.77 16.15
N ASP A 54 -7.20 -16.23 17.13
CA ASP A 54 -7.61 -14.84 17.17
C ASP A 54 -6.56 -13.97 17.86
N LEU A 55 -6.09 -12.96 17.14
CA LEU A 55 -5.11 -11.96 17.61
C LEU A 55 -5.76 -10.78 18.35
N GLY A 56 -7.09 -10.69 18.38
CA GLY A 56 -7.83 -9.53 18.89
C GLY A 56 -7.62 -9.22 20.36
N LYS A 57 -7.13 -10.18 21.18
CA LYS A 57 -6.80 -9.97 22.59
C LYS A 57 -5.36 -9.56 22.87
N ILE A 58 -4.51 -9.49 21.84
CA ILE A 58 -3.10 -9.08 22.00
C ILE A 58 -3.04 -7.56 21.99
N SER A 59 -3.04 -6.94 23.17
CA SER A 59 -3.15 -5.47 23.34
C SER A 59 -1.97 -4.69 22.74
N GLY A 60 -0.80 -5.31 22.60
CA GLY A 60 0.43 -4.67 22.09
C GLY A 60 0.52 -4.57 20.57
N LEU A 61 -0.49 -4.99 19.80
CA LEU A 61 -0.46 -5.01 18.33
C LEU A 61 -1.29 -3.89 17.66
N SER A 62 -1.96 -3.03 18.43
CA SER A 62 -2.77 -1.92 17.88
C SER A 62 -2.26 -0.59 18.43
N TYR A 63 -1.52 0.16 17.61
CA TYR A 63 -0.97 1.48 17.94
C TYR A 63 -0.48 2.19 16.67
N ILE A 64 -0.35 3.51 16.79
CA ILE A 64 0.37 4.37 15.83
C ILE A 64 1.28 5.26 16.67
N ARG A 65 2.60 5.21 16.44
CA ARG A 65 3.56 5.99 17.22
C ARG A 65 4.64 6.60 16.35
N ASP A 66 5.13 7.74 16.77
CA ASP A 66 6.36 8.32 16.24
C ASP A 66 7.56 7.51 16.77
N ASP A 67 8.42 7.05 15.87
CA ASP A 67 9.59 6.25 16.20
C ASP A 67 10.86 6.88 15.59
N GLY A 68 10.97 8.21 15.68
CA GLY A 68 12.11 8.99 15.22
C GLY A 68 12.11 9.19 13.70
N ASP A 69 12.79 8.31 12.99
CA ASP A 69 12.91 8.33 11.51
C ASP A 69 11.74 7.67 10.79
N ALA A 70 10.85 7.03 11.54
CA ALA A 70 9.68 6.33 10.99
C ALA A 70 8.42 6.58 11.83
N VAL A 71 7.27 6.28 11.24
CA VAL A 71 6.02 6.07 11.97
C VAL A 71 5.76 4.58 12.04
N ALA A 72 5.68 4.04 13.26
CA ALA A 72 5.43 2.64 13.52
C ALA A 72 3.93 2.40 13.73
N VAL A 73 3.38 1.43 13.00
CA VAL A 73 1.96 1.05 13.04
C VAL A 73 1.85 -0.42 13.41
N GLY A 74 1.20 -0.73 14.52
CA GLY A 74 0.97 -2.09 14.95
C GLY A 74 0.08 -2.86 13.97
N ALA A 75 0.35 -4.16 13.78
CA ALA A 75 -0.31 -4.98 12.77
C ALA A 75 -1.85 -5.08 12.94
N MET A 76 -2.35 -4.97 14.17
CA MET A 76 -3.77 -5.00 14.49
C MET A 76 -4.43 -3.61 14.47
N THR A 77 -3.72 -2.56 14.06
CA THR A 77 -4.31 -1.22 13.88
C THR A 77 -5.34 -1.25 12.78
N ARG A 78 -6.53 -0.76 13.09
CA ARG A 78 -7.67 -0.75 12.17
C ARG A 78 -7.55 0.36 11.14
N TYR A 79 -8.19 0.21 10.02
CA TYR A 79 -8.21 1.24 8.98
C TYR A 79 -8.78 2.57 9.49
N VAL A 80 -9.84 2.54 10.29
CA VAL A 80 -10.42 3.75 10.88
C VAL A 80 -9.45 4.52 11.78
N ASP A 81 -8.53 3.83 12.44
CA ASP A 81 -7.53 4.46 13.30
C ASP A 81 -6.42 5.12 12.44
N ILE A 82 -6.05 4.51 11.31
CA ILE A 82 -5.13 5.08 10.31
C ILE A 82 -5.76 6.32 9.66
N GLU A 83 -7.02 6.21 9.20
CA GLU A 83 -7.80 7.31 8.59
C GLU A 83 -7.84 8.56 9.48
N ARG A 84 -7.99 8.37 10.80
CA ARG A 84 -8.16 9.45 11.78
C ARG A 84 -6.85 9.98 12.36
N SER A 85 -5.75 9.27 12.23
CA SER A 85 -4.48 9.61 12.86
C SER A 85 -3.86 10.88 12.29
N ASP A 86 -3.71 11.90 13.13
CA ASP A 86 -3.04 13.14 12.75
C ASP A 86 -1.56 12.90 12.42
N LEU A 87 -0.90 11.98 13.14
CA LEU A 87 0.48 11.59 12.85
C LEU A 87 0.64 10.97 11.47
N ILE A 88 -0.29 10.12 11.03
CA ILE A 88 -0.29 9.56 9.67
C ILE A 88 -0.53 10.66 8.64
N LYS A 89 -1.53 11.53 8.86
CA LYS A 89 -1.87 12.64 7.95
C LYS A 89 -0.71 13.61 7.77
N GLN A 90 0.08 13.82 8.81
CA GLN A 90 1.23 14.72 8.78
C GLN A 90 2.30 14.27 7.78
N TYR A 91 2.54 12.97 7.63
CA TYR A 91 3.64 12.44 6.82
C TYR A 91 3.21 11.70 5.55
N PHE A 92 2.00 11.13 5.52
CA PHE A 92 1.60 10.17 4.49
C PHE A 92 0.18 10.42 4.00
N ALA A 93 0.00 11.41 3.12
CA ALA A 93 -1.33 11.74 2.60
C ALA A 93 -2.03 10.53 1.93
N LEU A 94 -1.27 9.69 1.24
CA LEU A 94 -1.82 8.53 0.53
C LEU A 94 -2.43 7.46 1.43
N LEU A 95 -1.99 7.33 2.70
CA LEU A 95 -2.52 6.29 3.60
C LEU A 95 -3.96 6.57 4.02
N PRO A 96 -4.31 7.75 4.60
CA PRO A 96 -5.70 8.05 4.95
C PRO A 96 -6.61 8.10 3.72
N GLU A 97 -6.13 8.60 2.57
CA GLU A 97 -6.89 8.60 1.32
C GLU A 97 -7.21 7.19 0.82
N GLY A 98 -6.19 6.34 0.73
CA GLY A 98 -6.38 4.98 0.25
C GLY A 98 -7.24 4.16 1.20
N VAL A 99 -7.08 4.36 2.51
CA VAL A 99 -7.90 3.69 3.53
C VAL A 99 -9.36 4.13 3.46
N ASP A 100 -9.66 5.41 3.23
CA ASP A 100 -11.04 5.90 3.08
C ASP A 100 -11.77 5.27 1.89
N LEU A 101 -11.03 4.85 0.86
CA LEU A 101 -11.56 4.14 -0.30
C LEU A 101 -11.77 2.63 -0.06
N ILE A 102 -11.39 2.08 1.10
CA ILE A 102 -11.57 0.65 1.42
C ILE A 102 -13.00 0.39 1.90
N GLY A 103 -13.72 -0.44 1.17
CA GLY A 103 -15.04 -0.96 1.52
C GLY A 103 -16.03 0.11 1.96
N ASP A 104 -16.71 -0.18 3.04
CA ASP A 104 -17.56 0.74 3.80
C ASP A 104 -17.00 0.95 5.23
N GLN A 105 -17.67 1.78 6.00
CA GLN A 105 -17.31 2.07 7.39
C GLN A 105 -17.23 0.81 8.27
N GLN A 106 -18.03 -0.23 8.00
CA GLN A 106 -18.02 -1.47 8.76
C GLN A 106 -16.71 -2.23 8.52
N VAL A 107 -16.26 -2.27 7.25
CA VAL A 107 -14.98 -2.87 6.88
C VAL A 107 -13.83 -2.10 7.55
N ARG A 108 -13.84 -0.76 7.48
CA ARG A 108 -12.77 0.05 8.08
C ARG A 108 -12.71 -0.04 9.61
N ASN A 109 -13.83 -0.24 10.27
CA ASN A 109 -13.89 -0.41 11.73
C ASN A 109 -13.32 -1.75 12.23
N MET A 110 -13.14 -2.72 11.37
CA MET A 110 -12.69 -4.07 11.73
C MET A 110 -11.41 -4.49 11.00
N GLY A 111 -11.28 -4.18 9.71
CA GLY A 111 -10.11 -4.51 8.91
C GLY A 111 -8.85 -3.88 9.47
N THR A 112 -7.74 -4.64 9.46
CA THR A 112 -6.45 -4.25 10.03
C THR A 112 -5.39 -4.19 8.96
N ILE A 113 -4.41 -3.31 9.13
CA ILE A 113 -3.31 -3.15 8.17
C ILE A 113 -2.49 -4.44 8.03
N GLY A 114 -2.11 -5.07 9.14
CA GLY A 114 -1.35 -6.32 9.13
C GLY A 114 -2.12 -7.47 8.50
N GLY A 115 -3.43 -7.57 8.76
CA GLY A 115 -4.29 -8.59 8.16
C GLY A 115 -4.37 -8.47 6.63
N SER A 116 -4.47 -7.24 6.11
CA SER A 116 -4.48 -6.98 4.67
C SER A 116 -3.14 -7.35 4.01
N ILE A 117 -2.03 -6.93 4.62
CA ILE A 117 -0.69 -7.21 4.10
C ILE A 117 -0.40 -8.71 4.12
N ALA A 118 -0.75 -9.41 5.22
CA ALA A 118 -0.57 -10.86 5.32
C ALA A 118 -1.44 -11.63 4.32
N HIS A 119 -2.66 -11.13 4.03
CA HIS A 119 -3.55 -11.74 3.05
C HIS A 119 -3.05 -11.55 1.61
N SER A 120 -2.40 -10.42 1.33
CA SER A 120 -1.77 -10.13 0.03
C SER A 120 -2.71 -10.28 -1.16
N ASP A 121 -3.98 -9.84 -1.01
CA ASP A 121 -4.91 -9.81 -2.14
C ASP A 121 -4.42 -8.77 -3.17
N PRO A 122 -4.24 -9.14 -4.44
CA PRO A 122 -3.76 -8.23 -5.48
C PRO A 122 -4.66 -7.02 -5.72
N ALA A 123 -5.95 -7.13 -5.42
CA ALA A 123 -6.93 -6.05 -5.56
C ALA A 123 -7.11 -5.21 -4.28
N ALA A 124 -6.42 -5.55 -3.19
CA ALA A 124 -6.42 -4.74 -1.98
C ALA A 124 -5.55 -3.49 -2.14
N ASP A 125 -5.97 -2.39 -1.51
CA ASP A 125 -5.31 -1.09 -1.62
C ASP A 125 -4.02 -1.03 -0.78
N THR A 126 -4.08 -1.55 0.45
CA THR A 126 -3.01 -1.43 1.45
C THR A 126 -1.65 -2.00 1.00
N PRO A 127 -1.56 -3.19 0.34
CA PRO A 127 -0.30 -3.70 -0.15
C PRO A 127 0.42 -2.75 -1.11
N GLY A 128 -0.32 -2.10 -2.03
CA GLY A 128 0.26 -1.12 -2.95
C GLY A 128 0.79 0.12 -2.24
N MET A 129 0.05 0.62 -1.23
CA MET A 129 0.46 1.78 -0.43
C MET A 129 1.73 1.48 0.40
N VAL A 130 1.78 0.30 1.04
CA VAL A 130 2.92 -0.15 1.84
C VAL A 130 4.18 -0.28 0.98
N LEU A 131 4.03 -0.82 -0.23
CA LEU A 131 5.13 -0.94 -1.20
C LEU A 131 5.59 0.44 -1.70
N ALA A 132 4.67 1.36 -2.03
CA ALA A 132 5.01 2.70 -2.50
C ALA A 132 5.75 3.52 -1.44
N LEU A 133 5.37 3.39 -0.18
CA LEU A 133 6.01 4.04 0.96
C LEU A 133 7.31 3.35 1.40
N LYS A 134 7.74 2.28 0.72
CA LYS A 134 8.97 1.52 1.05
C LYS A 134 9.02 1.09 2.51
N ALA A 135 7.89 0.65 3.05
CA ALA A 135 7.78 0.29 4.45
C ALA A 135 8.60 -0.95 4.81
N ASP A 136 8.92 -1.05 6.09
CA ASP A 136 9.50 -2.23 6.71
C ASP A 136 8.40 -3.02 7.41
N ILE A 137 8.31 -4.32 7.13
CA ILE A 137 7.35 -5.23 7.74
C ILE A 137 8.08 -6.06 8.78
N VAL A 138 7.69 -5.89 10.04
CA VAL A 138 8.29 -6.60 11.18
C VAL A 138 7.46 -7.84 11.46
N ALA A 139 8.09 -9.00 11.34
CA ALA A 139 7.49 -10.30 11.64
C ALA A 139 8.21 -10.98 12.80
N LYS A 140 7.45 -11.68 13.64
CA LYS A 140 7.96 -12.51 14.72
C LYS A 140 7.60 -13.96 14.47
N GLY A 141 8.57 -14.85 14.62
CA GLY A 141 8.42 -16.30 14.54
C GLY A 141 9.22 -17.00 15.65
N PRO A 142 9.33 -18.32 15.62
CA PRO A 142 10.08 -19.09 16.61
C PRO A 142 11.57 -18.70 16.67
N GLY A 143 12.13 -18.26 15.55
CA GLY A 143 13.52 -17.80 15.44
C GLY A 143 13.75 -16.37 15.92
N GLY A 144 12.73 -15.70 16.44
CA GLY A 144 12.80 -14.30 16.87
C GLY A 144 12.13 -13.33 15.92
N VAL A 145 12.53 -12.07 15.98
CA VAL A 145 11.99 -10.98 15.16
C VAL A 145 12.88 -10.75 13.95
N ARG A 146 12.26 -10.52 12.78
CA ARG A 146 12.96 -10.08 11.58
C ARG A 146 12.19 -8.98 10.86
N THR A 147 12.92 -8.18 10.12
CA THR A 147 12.36 -7.13 9.26
C THR A 147 12.46 -7.55 7.81
N ILE A 148 11.39 -7.34 7.05
CA ILE A 148 11.29 -7.62 5.63
C ILE A 148 10.94 -6.30 4.93
N LYS A 149 11.71 -5.91 3.92
CA LYS A 149 11.37 -4.75 3.10
C LYS A 149 10.09 -5.01 2.30
N ALA A 150 9.25 -4.00 2.13
CA ALA A 150 8.03 -4.16 1.33
C ALA A 150 8.31 -4.64 -0.10
N ASP A 151 9.45 -4.24 -0.68
CA ASP A 151 9.90 -4.67 -2.02
C ASP A 151 10.14 -6.19 -2.10
N ASP A 152 10.48 -6.84 -0.99
CA ASP A 152 10.76 -8.28 -0.90
C ASP A 152 9.60 -9.07 -0.28
N PHE A 153 8.52 -8.40 0.11
CA PHE A 153 7.46 -9.03 0.90
C PHE A 153 6.38 -9.71 0.06
N PHE A 154 5.92 -9.08 -1.02
CA PHE A 154 4.85 -9.59 -1.89
C PHE A 154 5.45 -10.45 -3.00
N MET A 155 5.30 -11.78 -2.87
CA MET A 155 5.99 -12.74 -3.74
C MET A 155 5.19 -13.09 -5.00
N ASP A 156 3.91 -13.50 -4.82
CA ASP A 156 3.01 -13.94 -5.89
C ASP A 156 1.55 -13.77 -5.42
N LEU A 157 0.60 -14.29 -6.20
CA LEU A 157 -0.82 -14.28 -5.89
C LEU A 157 -1.10 -14.81 -4.48
N MET A 158 -1.54 -13.92 -3.59
CA MET A 158 -1.78 -14.24 -2.17
C MET A 158 -0.60 -14.91 -1.46
N GLN A 159 0.62 -14.66 -1.92
CA GLN A 159 1.85 -15.20 -1.34
C GLN A 159 2.75 -14.09 -0.84
N THR A 160 3.25 -14.26 0.36
CA THR A 160 4.19 -13.33 1.01
C THR A 160 5.46 -14.04 1.44
N ALA A 161 6.47 -13.26 1.81
CA ALA A 161 7.73 -13.78 2.36
C ALA A 161 7.61 -14.27 3.82
N LEU A 162 6.40 -14.27 4.42
CA LEU A 162 6.16 -14.83 5.74
C LEU A 162 6.34 -16.34 5.73
N LYS A 163 6.95 -16.86 6.78
CA LYS A 163 6.93 -18.31 7.07
C LYS A 163 5.58 -18.70 7.68
N PRO A 164 5.19 -19.98 7.60
CA PRO A 164 3.90 -20.44 8.11
C PRO A 164 3.63 -20.15 9.59
N ASP A 165 4.70 -20.06 10.39
CA ASP A 165 4.68 -19.81 11.83
C ASP A 165 5.15 -18.40 12.22
N GLU A 166 5.04 -17.43 11.31
CA GLU A 166 5.36 -16.02 11.56
C GLU A 166 4.09 -15.17 11.64
N VAL A 167 4.13 -14.20 12.53
CA VAL A 167 3.08 -13.21 12.76
C VAL A 167 3.62 -11.80 12.48
N ILE A 168 2.96 -11.01 11.65
CA ILE A 168 3.29 -9.59 11.49
C ILE A 168 2.96 -8.88 12.81
N THR A 169 3.91 -8.14 13.34
CA THR A 169 3.73 -7.38 14.59
C THR A 169 3.65 -5.88 14.36
N GLU A 170 4.36 -5.35 13.36
CA GLU A 170 4.46 -3.92 13.10
C GLU A 170 4.73 -3.66 11.61
N ILE A 171 4.26 -2.52 11.12
CA ILE A 171 4.65 -1.93 9.83
C ILE A 171 5.29 -0.58 10.14
N ARG A 172 6.51 -0.36 9.66
CA ARG A 172 7.29 0.86 9.86
C ARG A 172 7.34 1.64 8.56
N PHE A 173 6.79 2.83 8.57
CA PHE A 173 6.80 3.74 7.42
C PHE A 173 7.92 4.76 7.62
N PRO A 174 8.99 4.75 6.79
CA PRO A 174 10.02 5.78 6.84
C PRO A 174 9.38 7.16 6.63
N LYS A 175 9.74 8.15 7.45
CA LYS A 175 9.28 9.52 7.22
C LYS A 175 9.87 10.03 5.91
N PRO A 176 9.05 10.66 5.05
CA PRO A 176 9.54 11.16 3.78
C PRO A 176 10.52 12.32 4.01
N PRO A 177 11.50 12.53 3.12
CA PRO A 177 12.30 13.74 3.10
C PRO A 177 11.44 15.00 2.93
N ALA A 178 12.03 16.18 3.15
CA ALA A 178 11.41 17.44 2.77
C ALA A 178 11.05 17.43 1.27
N HIS A 179 10.08 18.25 0.88
CA HIS A 179 9.59 18.36 -0.50
C HIS A 179 9.13 17.00 -1.08
N SER A 180 8.51 16.19 -0.23
CA SER A 180 7.87 14.94 -0.65
C SER A 180 6.36 15.04 -0.58
N GLY A 181 5.68 14.58 -1.63
CA GLY A 181 4.24 14.45 -1.66
C GLY A 181 3.82 13.03 -2.01
N SER A 182 2.63 12.64 -1.58
CA SER A 182 2.10 11.31 -1.86
C SER A 182 0.60 11.35 -2.13
N ALA A 183 0.12 10.43 -2.97
CA ALA A 183 -1.29 10.32 -3.32
C ALA A 183 -1.69 8.88 -3.65
N TYR A 184 -2.95 8.56 -3.45
CA TYR A 184 -3.56 7.32 -3.89
C TYR A 184 -4.76 7.56 -4.78
N THR A 185 -4.85 6.87 -5.90
CA THR A 185 -5.99 6.91 -6.82
C THR A 185 -6.49 5.51 -7.13
N LYS A 186 -7.78 5.37 -7.37
CA LYS A 186 -8.41 4.06 -7.54
C LYS A 186 -9.57 4.11 -8.51
N LEU A 187 -9.57 3.18 -9.44
CA LEU A 187 -10.77 2.73 -10.15
C LEU A 187 -11.39 1.59 -9.34
N ALA A 188 -12.39 1.90 -8.54
CA ALA A 188 -13.05 0.93 -7.67
C ALA A 188 -14.08 0.08 -8.42
N ASN A 189 -14.17 -1.19 -8.06
CA ASN A 189 -15.35 -2.00 -8.36
C ASN A 189 -16.55 -1.45 -7.59
N LYS A 190 -17.66 -1.18 -8.27
CA LYS A 190 -18.84 -0.54 -7.67
C LYS A 190 -19.53 -1.37 -6.60
N ALA A 191 -19.39 -2.70 -6.64
CA ALA A 191 -20.06 -3.60 -5.71
C ALA A 191 -19.21 -3.95 -4.49
N SER A 192 -17.90 -4.20 -4.68
CA SER A 192 -16.99 -4.66 -3.63
C SER A 192 -16.07 -3.58 -3.10
N HIS A 193 -15.94 -2.47 -3.82
CA HIS A 193 -14.96 -1.41 -3.58
C HIS A 193 -13.48 -1.85 -3.69
N TYR A 194 -13.21 -3.10 -4.09
CA TYR A 194 -11.86 -3.53 -4.44
C TYR A 194 -11.33 -2.76 -5.66
N ALA A 195 -10.02 -2.63 -5.76
CA ALA A 195 -9.42 -1.97 -6.90
C ALA A 195 -9.56 -2.82 -8.17
N VAL A 196 -10.25 -2.32 -9.19
CA VAL A 196 -10.04 -2.81 -10.56
C VAL A 196 -8.61 -2.44 -10.96
N VAL A 197 -8.22 -1.19 -10.72
CA VAL A 197 -6.84 -0.70 -10.76
C VAL A 197 -6.70 0.42 -9.74
N GLY A 198 -5.64 0.40 -8.94
CA GLY A 198 -5.24 1.48 -8.06
C GLY A 198 -3.79 1.89 -8.33
N CYS A 199 -3.43 3.10 -7.95
CA CYS A 199 -2.07 3.59 -8.01
C CYS A 199 -1.73 4.38 -6.75
N ALA A 200 -0.62 3.99 -6.11
CA ALA A 200 0.03 4.76 -5.06
C ALA A 200 1.27 5.45 -5.64
N ALA A 201 1.39 6.76 -5.45
CA ALA A 201 2.54 7.53 -5.90
C ALA A 201 3.15 8.33 -4.75
N VAL A 202 4.49 8.33 -4.68
CA VAL A 202 5.29 9.19 -3.80
C VAL A 202 6.33 9.89 -4.66
N MET A 203 6.39 11.21 -4.56
CA MET A 203 7.32 12.06 -5.31
C MET A 203 8.17 12.84 -4.33
N THR A 204 9.48 12.94 -4.59
CA THR A 204 10.42 13.72 -3.78
C THR A 204 11.23 14.64 -4.68
N PHE A 205 11.38 15.88 -4.28
CA PHE A 205 12.10 16.91 -5.02
C PHE A 205 13.24 17.49 -4.18
N ASP A 206 14.23 18.04 -4.84
CA ASP A 206 15.25 18.88 -4.21
C ASP A 206 14.78 20.35 -4.11
N ASP A 207 15.63 21.18 -3.52
CA ASP A 207 15.35 22.62 -3.35
C ASP A 207 15.24 23.38 -4.68
N ASP A 208 15.77 22.84 -5.76
CA ASP A 208 15.68 23.38 -7.11
C ASP A 208 14.43 22.93 -7.86
N GLY A 209 13.60 22.10 -7.23
CA GLY A 209 12.37 21.54 -7.80
C GLY A 209 12.62 20.38 -8.78
N THR A 210 13.79 19.76 -8.76
CA THR A 210 14.09 18.55 -9.55
C THR A 210 13.62 17.31 -8.83
N CYS A 211 12.90 16.43 -9.52
CA CYS A 211 12.47 15.14 -8.97
C CYS A 211 13.70 14.25 -8.69
N THR A 212 14.01 14.01 -7.42
CA THR A 212 15.14 13.18 -6.98
C THR A 212 14.75 11.74 -6.74
N ALA A 213 13.47 11.48 -6.44
CA ALA A 213 12.96 10.13 -6.29
C ALA A 213 11.46 10.07 -6.64
N ALA A 214 11.08 8.98 -7.27
CA ALA A 214 9.69 8.61 -7.52
C ALA A 214 9.46 7.17 -7.04
N SER A 215 8.28 6.91 -6.52
CA SER A 215 7.83 5.57 -6.16
C SER A 215 6.38 5.43 -6.63
N VAL A 216 6.16 4.63 -7.66
CA VAL A 216 4.86 4.45 -8.30
C VAL A 216 4.50 2.97 -8.31
N VAL A 217 3.41 2.61 -7.66
CA VAL A 217 2.98 1.23 -7.50
C VAL A 217 1.56 1.05 -7.99
N ILE A 218 1.36 0.06 -8.86
CA ILE A 218 0.05 -0.33 -9.38
C ILE A 218 -0.49 -1.52 -8.60
N THR A 219 -1.77 -1.46 -8.23
CA THR A 219 -2.52 -2.52 -7.58
C THR A 219 -3.74 -2.91 -8.43
N GLY A 220 -4.22 -4.14 -8.30
CA GLY A 220 -5.38 -4.65 -9.04
C GLY A 220 -5.11 -5.09 -10.49
N ALA A 221 -4.03 -4.65 -11.12
CA ALA A 221 -3.75 -4.96 -12.53
C ALA A 221 -2.96 -6.26 -12.74
N SER A 222 -2.22 -6.73 -11.73
CA SER A 222 -1.40 -7.95 -11.79
C SER A 222 -1.64 -8.82 -10.55
N VAL A 223 -0.95 -9.96 -10.46
CA VAL A 223 -1.11 -10.94 -9.36
C VAL A 223 -0.64 -10.45 -7.99
N LYS A 224 0.09 -9.33 -7.94
CA LYS A 224 0.58 -8.67 -6.72
C LYS A 224 0.71 -7.17 -6.94
N PRO A 225 0.83 -6.34 -5.90
CA PRO A 225 1.19 -4.93 -6.06
C PRO A 225 2.55 -4.85 -6.78
N THR A 226 2.63 -4.07 -7.84
CA THR A 226 3.81 -4.06 -8.73
C THR A 226 4.29 -2.64 -8.94
N ARG A 227 5.61 -2.45 -8.76
CA ARG A 227 6.28 -1.18 -8.98
C ARG A 227 6.38 -0.87 -10.47
N ALA A 228 5.95 0.31 -10.87
CA ALA A 228 6.02 0.80 -12.25
C ALA A 228 7.39 1.47 -12.51
N SER A 229 8.45 0.68 -12.57
CA SER A 229 9.84 1.18 -12.64
C SER A 229 10.11 2.02 -13.89
N ALA A 230 9.45 1.75 -15.01
CA ALA A 230 9.57 2.57 -16.21
C ALA A 230 8.99 3.98 -15.99
N VAL A 231 7.87 4.09 -15.26
CA VAL A 231 7.29 5.38 -14.86
C VAL A 231 8.25 6.15 -13.95
N GLU A 232 8.76 5.48 -12.92
CA GLU A 232 9.72 6.10 -11.97
C GLU A 232 10.95 6.64 -12.69
N ALA A 233 11.53 5.85 -13.60
CA ALA A 233 12.69 6.27 -14.41
C ALA A 233 12.36 7.46 -15.34
N GLY A 234 11.15 7.54 -15.87
CA GLY A 234 10.70 8.64 -16.72
C GLY A 234 10.46 9.96 -15.97
N LEU A 235 10.33 9.92 -14.63
CA LEU A 235 10.07 11.09 -13.79
C LEU A 235 11.33 11.66 -13.13
N VAL A 236 12.25 10.80 -12.69
CA VAL A 236 13.46 11.20 -11.99
C VAL A 236 14.36 12.05 -12.90
N GLY A 237 14.89 13.15 -12.36
CA GLY A 237 15.71 14.13 -13.06
C GLY A 237 14.91 15.19 -13.79
N LYS A 238 13.58 15.08 -13.90
CA LYS A 238 12.73 16.13 -14.47
C LYS A 238 12.39 17.20 -13.43
N ARG A 239 12.20 18.44 -13.88
CA ARG A 239 11.96 19.60 -13.01
C ARG A 239 10.47 19.91 -12.91
N GLY A 240 9.93 19.94 -11.70
CA GLY A 240 8.53 20.31 -11.42
C GLY A 240 8.24 21.79 -11.61
N GLN A 241 6.95 22.16 -11.68
CA GLN A 241 6.48 23.56 -11.81
C GLN A 241 6.41 24.28 -10.45
N GLY A 242 7.19 23.94 -9.45
CA GLY A 242 7.08 24.47 -8.09
C GLY A 242 8.32 25.22 -7.62
N GLY A 243 8.70 26.31 -8.28
CA GLY A 243 9.66 27.28 -7.77
C GLY A 243 8.98 28.62 -7.59
N SER A 244 8.85 29.09 -6.33
CA SER A 244 8.33 30.37 -5.85
C SER A 244 8.15 31.46 -6.92
N GLU A 245 6.91 31.76 -7.31
CA GLU A 245 6.58 33.02 -7.93
C GLU A 245 6.68 34.13 -6.86
N GLY A 246 7.84 34.77 -6.76
CA GLY A 246 8.05 35.87 -5.82
C GLY A 246 9.47 36.39 -5.81
N GLY A 247 9.87 37.15 -6.84
CA GLY A 247 11.12 37.86 -6.85
C GLY A 247 11.73 38.00 -8.23
N ILE A 248 12.76 38.87 -8.37
CA ILE A 248 13.51 39.12 -9.62
C ILE A 248 14.12 37.81 -10.19
N GLY A 249 14.36 36.78 -9.34
CA GLY A 249 14.77 35.44 -9.75
C GLY A 249 13.75 34.66 -10.58
N GLY A 250 12.44 34.87 -10.35
CA GLY A 250 11.36 34.20 -11.11
C GLY A 250 11.30 34.59 -12.57
N VAL A 251 11.75 35.83 -12.92
CA VAL A 251 11.79 36.31 -14.30
C VAL A 251 12.97 35.70 -15.07
N LEU A 252 14.11 35.55 -14.45
CA LEU A 252 15.29 34.87 -15.04
C LEU A 252 15.00 33.39 -15.27
N HIS A 253 14.36 32.70 -14.32
CA HIS A 253 13.96 31.29 -14.46
C HIS A 253 12.94 31.05 -15.58
N ARG A 254 12.01 32.02 -15.83
CA ARG A 254 11.10 31.95 -16.98
C ARG A 254 11.82 32.03 -18.33
N ILE A 255 12.94 32.75 -18.38
CA ILE A 255 13.74 32.88 -19.63
C ILE A 255 14.59 31.62 -19.85
N GLU A 256 15.16 31.02 -18.79
CA GLU A 256 15.91 29.76 -18.89
C GLU A 256 14.99 28.55 -19.17
N GLY A 257 13.78 28.52 -18.57
CA GLY A 257 12.77 27.49 -18.83
C GLY A 257 12.23 27.47 -20.26
N ALA A 258 12.33 28.59 -20.99
CA ALA A 258 11.92 28.65 -22.41
C ALA A 258 12.91 27.90 -23.34
N PHE A 259 14.15 27.62 -22.88
CA PHE A 259 15.16 26.85 -23.62
C PHE A 259 15.36 25.40 -23.11
N ALA A 260 14.70 25.01 -22.00
CA ALA A 260 14.85 23.71 -21.36
C ALA A 260 13.59 22.80 -21.56
N GLY A 261 13.02 22.79 -22.76
CA GLY A 261 11.78 22.09 -23.08
C GLY A 261 11.81 20.55 -22.84
N GLU A 262 12.97 19.94 -22.71
CA GLU A 262 13.12 18.49 -22.57
C GLU A 262 13.12 17.98 -21.10
N ASN A 263 13.25 18.86 -20.11
CA ASN A 263 13.47 18.46 -18.70
C ASN A 263 12.37 18.95 -17.75
N LYS A 264 11.20 19.35 -18.27
CA LYS A 264 10.09 19.87 -17.48
C LYS A 264 9.12 18.75 -17.11
N LEU A 265 8.70 18.70 -15.85
CA LEU A 265 7.67 17.79 -15.36
C LEU A 265 6.30 18.50 -15.49
N ASP A 266 5.81 18.61 -16.71
CA ASP A 266 4.46 19.13 -17.02
C ASP A 266 3.47 17.98 -17.28
N ASP A 267 2.25 18.35 -17.61
CA ASP A 267 1.17 17.38 -17.85
C ASP A 267 1.48 16.38 -18.97
N ASP A 268 2.22 16.79 -19.99
CA ASP A 268 2.59 15.92 -21.11
C ASP A 268 3.71 14.95 -20.68
N ALA A 269 4.69 15.43 -19.93
CA ALA A 269 5.75 14.59 -19.38
C ALA A 269 5.21 13.55 -18.36
N ILE A 270 4.23 13.97 -17.54
CA ILE A 270 3.55 13.04 -16.61
C ILE A 270 2.72 12.02 -17.38
N ALA A 271 2.00 12.44 -18.44
CA ALA A 271 1.20 11.55 -19.27
C ALA A 271 2.08 10.54 -20.04
N ASP A 272 3.20 10.99 -20.57
CA ASP A 272 4.18 10.14 -21.24
C ASP A 272 4.75 9.10 -20.29
N ALA A 273 5.30 9.51 -19.15
CA ALA A 273 5.80 8.59 -18.13
C ALA A 273 4.69 7.59 -17.68
N ALA A 274 3.49 8.09 -17.36
CA ALA A 274 2.37 7.25 -16.91
C ALA A 274 1.89 6.24 -17.97
N SER A 275 2.12 6.50 -19.28
CA SER A 275 1.79 5.55 -20.34
C SER A 275 2.50 4.20 -20.20
N HIS A 276 3.64 4.19 -19.50
CA HIS A 276 4.46 3.02 -19.19
C HIS A 276 4.08 2.30 -17.89
N ALA A 277 2.94 2.66 -17.26
CA ALA A 277 2.56 2.12 -15.95
C ALA A 277 2.34 0.61 -15.92
N ALA A 278 2.06 -0.01 -17.05
CA ALA A 278 1.85 -1.45 -17.18
C ALA A 278 3.05 -2.20 -17.78
N ASP A 279 4.15 -1.51 -18.10
CA ASP A 279 5.30 -2.13 -18.75
C ASP A 279 5.94 -3.19 -17.85
N GLY A 280 6.15 -4.38 -18.41
CA GLY A 280 6.74 -5.51 -17.69
C GLY A 280 5.80 -6.19 -16.68
N MET A 281 4.52 -5.78 -16.57
CA MET A 281 3.56 -6.39 -15.67
C MET A 281 2.87 -7.59 -16.33
N GLU A 282 2.73 -8.68 -15.57
CA GLU A 282 1.84 -9.78 -15.95
C GLU A 282 0.39 -9.40 -15.61
N LEU A 283 -0.30 -8.76 -16.58
CA LEU A 283 -1.65 -8.27 -16.41
C LEU A 283 -2.65 -9.42 -16.28
N VAL A 284 -3.61 -9.26 -15.37
CA VAL A 284 -4.70 -10.23 -15.15
C VAL A 284 -5.99 -9.82 -15.87
N SER A 285 -6.84 -10.81 -16.18
CA SER A 285 -8.17 -10.61 -16.76
C SER A 285 -9.20 -11.36 -15.92
N ASP A 286 -10.33 -10.71 -15.63
CA ASP A 286 -11.47 -11.29 -14.93
C ASP A 286 -12.79 -10.65 -15.42
N ILE A 287 -13.90 -10.93 -14.71
CA ILE A 287 -15.22 -10.37 -15.03
C ILE A 287 -15.31 -8.84 -14.86
N HIS A 288 -14.32 -8.20 -14.24
CA HIS A 288 -14.29 -6.76 -13.94
C HIS A 288 -13.43 -5.96 -14.93
N GLY A 289 -12.55 -6.62 -15.69
CA GLY A 289 -11.72 -5.95 -16.68
C GLY A 289 -10.79 -6.89 -17.43
N SER A 290 -10.62 -6.65 -18.74
CA SER A 290 -9.60 -7.33 -19.54
C SER A 290 -8.20 -6.83 -19.19
N LYS A 291 -7.17 -7.57 -19.65
CA LYS A 291 -5.74 -7.15 -19.53
C LYS A 291 -5.52 -5.78 -20.14
N GLU A 292 -6.05 -5.54 -21.33
CA GLU A 292 -5.91 -4.30 -22.08
C GLU A 292 -6.55 -3.13 -21.32
N TYR A 293 -7.76 -3.35 -20.79
CA TYR A 293 -8.47 -2.35 -20.00
C TYR A 293 -7.70 -2.00 -18.72
N ARG A 294 -7.19 -2.99 -17.99
CA ARG A 294 -6.39 -2.77 -16.78
C ARG A 294 -5.10 -2.04 -17.09
N GLY A 295 -4.41 -2.37 -18.20
CA GLY A 295 -3.22 -1.65 -18.64
C GLY A 295 -3.49 -0.17 -18.95
N GLN A 296 -4.58 0.12 -19.69
CA GLN A 296 -4.98 1.49 -19.96
C GLN A 296 -5.35 2.26 -18.68
N MET A 297 -6.07 1.60 -17.76
CA MET A 297 -6.44 2.23 -16.48
C MET A 297 -5.27 2.41 -15.54
N ALA A 298 -4.24 1.56 -15.61
CA ALA A 298 -2.99 1.76 -14.87
C ALA A 298 -2.32 3.10 -15.26
N ALA A 299 -2.25 3.41 -16.56
CA ALA A 299 -1.75 4.70 -17.03
C ALA A 299 -2.58 5.89 -16.53
N VAL A 300 -3.91 5.77 -16.56
CA VAL A 300 -4.83 6.83 -16.09
C VAL A 300 -4.68 7.04 -14.57
N MET A 301 -4.63 5.96 -13.77
CA MET A 301 -4.50 6.06 -12.32
C MET A 301 -3.10 6.58 -11.94
N ALA A 302 -2.05 6.12 -12.62
CA ALA A 302 -0.68 6.61 -12.41
C ALA A 302 -0.58 8.11 -12.67
N ARG A 303 -1.09 8.60 -13.81
CA ARG A 303 -1.11 10.04 -14.13
C ARG A 303 -1.76 10.85 -13.02
N ARG A 304 -2.94 10.42 -12.54
CA ARG A 304 -3.68 11.13 -11.48
C ARG A 304 -2.95 11.12 -10.15
N ALA A 305 -2.39 9.97 -9.74
CA ALA A 305 -1.67 9.84 -8.48
C ALA A 305 -0.37 10.67 -8.49
N ILE A 306 0.37 10.65 -9.60
CA ILE A 306 1.60 11.42 -9.78
C ILE A 306 1.31 12.92 -9.72
N ALA A 307 0.31 13.42 -10.47
CA ALA A 307 -0.06 14.82 -10.46
C ALA A 307 -0.43 15.30 -9.04
N ALA A 308 -1.28 14.55 -8.32
CA ALA A 308 -1.68 14.88 -6.96
C ALA A 308 -0.49 14.79 -5.96
N ALA A 309 0.44 13.87 -6.16
CA ALA A 309 1.64 13.77 -5.33
C ALA A 309 2.58 14.95 -5.53
N ILE A 310 2.75 15.42 -6.78
CA ILE A 310 3.54 16.62 -7.11
C ILE A 310 2.96 17.87 -6.45
N GLU A 311 1.64 18.10 -6.55
CA GLU A 311 0.96 19.23 -5.92
C GLU A 311 1.19 19.27 -4.40
N ARG A 312 1.40 18.15 -3.75
CA ARG A 312 1.60 18.04 -2.29
C ARG A 312 3.06 18.08 -1.85
N ALA A 313 3.98 18.00 -2.79
CA ALA A 313 5.41 18.08 -2.51
C ALA A 313 5.91 19.52 -2.42
N SER A 314 5.06 20.50 -2.74
CA SER A 314 5.36 21.96 -2.77
C SER A 314 5.34 22.60 -1.38
#